data_82950d993f436698143f965d711b7dde
#
_entry.id   82950d993f436698143f965d711b7dde
#
_cell.length_a   1.000
_cell.length_b   1.000
_cell.length_c   1.000
_cell.angle_alpha   90.00
_cell.angle_beta   90.00
_cell.angle_gamma   90.00
#
_symmetry.space_group_name_H-M   'P 1'
#
loop_
_entity.id
_entity.type
_entity.pdbx_description
1 polymer ?
#
loop_
_entity_poly.entity_id
_entity_poly.type
_entity_poly.pdbx_seq_one_letter_code
_entity_poly.pdbx_strand_id
1 'polypeptide(L)'
;MGIHLLWQSITEVIKSVNDQIKTDPVQALSVSCQGEAVTAVDSGGNPLCNFIVTFDHRTVEQADWWQGSCGPEKIFSLTGMPLHAMYSINKIMWFKAHQPDLYAQAVKFLCVEDYINYRLTGNAVSDWSLAARTMAF
;
A
#
# COMPACT_ATOMS: atom_id res chain seq x y z
N MET A 1 6.97 -3.87 7.73
CA MET A 1 8.16 -3.31 7.05
C MET A 1 8.33 -1.87 7.48
N GLY A 2 9.55 -1.50 7.92
CA GLY A 2 9.86 -0.16 8.46
C GLY A 2 9.82 0.92 7.37
N ILE A 3 8.90 1.85 7.49
CA ILE A 3 8.63 2.85 6.45
C ILE A 3 9.75 3.89 6.31
N HIS A 4 10.34 4.31 7.41
CA HIS A 4 11.45 5.27 7.39
C HIS A 4 12.72 4.67 6.76
N LEU A 5 13.04 3.42 7.12
CA LEU A 5 14.17 2.71 6.53
C LEU A 5 13.97 2.49 5.02
N LEU A 6 12.75 2.11 4.60
CA LEU A 6 12.42 1.98 3.19
C LEU A 6 12.68 3.28 2.44
N TRP A 7 12.18 4.41 2.95
CA TRP A 7 12.37 5.70 2.29
C TRP A 7 13.84 6.13 2.24
N GLN A 8 14.56 5.93 3.31
CA GLN A 8 16.01 6.18 3.34
C GLN A 8 16.74 5.38 2.27
N SER A 9 16.52 4.06 2.21
CA SER A 9 17.15 3.18 1.22
C SER A 9 16.82 3.60 -0.22
N ILE A 10 15.57 3.98 -0.51
CA ILE A 10 15.17 4.47 -1.83
C ILE A 10 15.93 5.75 -2.20
N THR A 11 16.00 6.71 -1.28
CA THR A 11 16.71 7.97 -1.55
C THR A 11 18.20 7.78 -1.74
N GLU A 12 18.81 6.86 -1.00
CA GLU A 12 20.23 6.50 -1.15
C GLU A 12 20.48 5.85 -2.51
N VAL A 13 19.62 4.93 -2.96
CA VAL A 13 19.75 4.30 -4.29
C VAL A 13 19.60 5.33 -5.41
N ILE A 14 18.60 6.20 -5.34
CA ILE A 14 18.39 7.26 -6.35
C ILE A 14 19.61 8.17 -6.44
N LYS A 15 20.15 8.62 -5.30
CA LYS A 15 21.38 9.43 -5.25
C LYS A 15 22.56 8.70 -5.85
N SER A 16 22.78 7.45 -5.42
CA SER A 16 23.91 6.64 -5.90
C SER A 16 23.89 6.45 -7.42
N VAL A 17 22.72 6.19 -8.00
CA VAL A 17 22.57 6.08 -9.46
C VAL A 17 22.86 7.42 -10.14
N ASN A 18 22.26 8.50 -9.65
CA ASN A 18 22.46 9.84 -10.22
C ASN A 18 23.94 10.27 -10.19
N ASP A 19 24.66 9.96 -9.11
CA ASP A 19 26.07 10.32 -8.97
C ASP A 19 27.00 9.58 -9.96
N GLN A 20 26.56 8.41 -10.46
CA GLN A 20 27.31 7.62 -11.45
C GLN A 20 27.07 8.10 -12.88
N ILE A 21 26.02 8.85 -13.15
CA ILE A 21 25.64 9.33 -14.48
C ILE A 21 26.27 10.70 -14.72
N LYS A 22 27.17 10.82 -15.72
CA LYS A 22 27.91 12.05 -15.98
C LYS A 22 27.45 12.80 -17.24
N THR A 23 26.87 12.10 -18.21
CA THR A 23 26.60 12.68 -19.55
C THR A 23 25.14 12.60 -20.00
N ASP A 24 24.34 11.74 -19.36
CA ASP A 24 22.93 11.51 -19.73
C ASP A 24 22.08 11.56 -18.45
N PRO A 25 21.57 12.72 -18.05
CA PRO A 25 20.88 12.89 -16.78
C PRO A 25 19.57 12.08 -16.75
N VAL A 26 19.23 11.54 -15.57
CA VAL A 26 17.97 10.84 -15.34
C VAL A 26 16.78 11.77 -15.63
N GLN A 27 15.92 11.38 -16.56
CA GLN A 27 14.73 12.13 -16.98
C GLN A 27 13.45 11.61 -16.32
N ALA A 28 13.41 10.32 -15.97
CA ALA A 28 12.24 9.68 -15.40
C ALA A 28 12.62 8.54 -14.44
N LEU A 29 11.69 8.24 -13.57
CA LEU A 29 11.78 7.12 -12.63
C LEU A 29 10.46 6.35 -12.68
N SER A 30 10.54 5.04 -12.57
CA SER A 30 9.38 4.16 -12.41
C SER A 30 9.56 3.28 -11.18
N VAL A 31 8.46 2.95 -10.51
CA VAL A 31 8.45 2.10 -9.32
C VAL A 31 7.86 0.74 -9.68
N SER A 32 8.52 -0.33 -9.27
CA SER A 32 7.97 -1.69 -9.28
C SER A 32 8.03 -2.23 -7.86
N CYS A 33 6.91 -2.66 -7.32
CA CYS A 33 6.83 -3.11 -5.94
C CYS A 33 5.91 -4.32 -5.76
N GLN A 34 5.89 -4.85 -4.53
CA GLN A 34 4.86 -5.79 -4.12
C GLN A 34 3.53 -5.07 -3.98
N GLY A 35 2.46 -5.67 -4.49
CA GLY A 35 1.09 -5.24 -4.21
C GLY A 35 0.69 -5.51 -2.75
N GLU A 36 -0.50 -5.06 -2.36
CA GLU A 36 -1.23 -5.32 -1.12
C GLU A 36 -0.60 -4.81 0.19
N ALA A 37 0.71 -4.52 0.24
CA ALA A 37 1.31 -3.92 1.42
C ALA A 37 0.80 -2.48 1.58
N VAL A 38 0.25 -2.14 2.75
CA VAL A 38 -0.42 -0.85 2.97
C VAL A 38 0.03 -0.18 4.26
N THR A 39 0.11 1.15 4.22
CA THR A 39 0.27 2.04 5.37
C THR A 39 -0.83 3.10 5.40
N ALA A 40 -1.02 3.73 6.55
CA ALA A 40 -1.89 4.89 6.71
C ALA A 40 -1.06 6.17 6.80
N VAL A 41 -1.57 7.27 6.24
CA VAL A 41 -0.96 8.60 6.35
C VAL A 41 -1.96 9.62 6.86
N ASP A 42 -1.46 10.62 7.61
CA ASP A 42 -2.23 11.76 8.11
C ASP A 42 -2.44 12.85 7.03
N SER A 43 -3.08 13.96 7.38
CA SER A 43 -3.33 15.10 6.49
C SER A 43 -2.05 15.81 6.04
N GLY A 44 -0.95 15.68 6.77
CA GLY A 44 0.38 16.19 6.39
C GLY A 44 1.16 15.20 5.52
N GLY A 45 0.61 14.01 5.26
CA GLY A 45 1.28 12.94 4.53
C GLY A 45 2.32 12.16 5.34
N ASN A 46 2.33 12.35 6.67
CA ASN A 46 3.22 11.59 7.54
C ASN A 46 2.67 10.18 7.76
N PRO A 47 3.51 9.14 7.73
CA PRO A 47 3.05 7.79 7.99
C PRO A 47 2.67 7.62 9.46
N LEU A 48 1.47 7.09 9.71
CA LEU A 48 0.95 6.79 11.04
C LEU A 48 1.41 5.43 11.55
N CYS A 49 1.87 4.56 10.66
CA CYS A 49 2.32 3.21 11.00
C CYS A 49 3.30 2.66 9.96
N ASN A 50 3.95 1.57 10.30
CA ASN A 50 4.70 0.76 9.34
C ASN A 50 3.77 0.02 8.38
N PHE A 51 4.29 -0.38 7.20
CA PHE A 51 3.53 -1.20 6.26
C PHE A 51 3.12 -2.55 6.87
N ILE A 52 1.84 -2.87 6.76
CA ILE A 52 1.36 -4.24 6.89
C ILE A 52 1.64 -4.92 5.54
N VAL A 53 2.54 -5.89 5.55
CA VAL A 53 3.02 -6.55 4.31
C VAL A 53 2.03 -7.58 3.78
N THR A 54 2.24 -8.04 2.54
CA THR A 54 1.37 -8.98 1.81
C THR A 54 1.11 -10.28 2.57
N PHE A 55 2.14 -10.85 3.17
CA PHE A 55 2.10 -12.13 3.89
C PHE A 55 1.88 -11.99 5.40
N ASP A 56 1.35 -10.86 5.87
CA ASP A 56 0.96 -10.68 7.26
C ASP A 56 -0.43 -11.33 7.49
N HIS A 57 -0.48 -12.26 8.42
CA HIS A 57 -1.67 -13.09 8.68
C HIS A 57 -2.69 -12.47 9.64
N ARG A 58 -2.48 -11.23 10.14
CA ARG A 58 -3.39 -10.58 11.08
C ARG A 58 -4.81 -10.34 10.54
N THR A 59 -4.99 -10.43 9.25
CA THR A 59 -6.23 -10.10 8.52
C THR A 59 -7.07 -11.32 8.13
N VAL A 60 -6.80 -12.48 8.70
CA VAL A 60 -7.58 -13.71 8.43
C VAL A 60 -9.04 -13.54 8.85
N GLU A 61 -9.29 -12.95 10.02
CA GLU A 61 -10.64 -12.68 10.52
C GLU A 61 -11.47 -11.82 9.55
N GLN A 62 -10.86 -10.83 8.90
CA GLN A 62 -11.53 -10.00 7.92
C GLN A 62 -11.85 -10.78 6.63
N ALA A 63 -10.98 -11.69 6.20
CA ALA A 63 -11.26 -12.58 5.08
C ALA A 63 -12.40 -13.55 5.41
N ASP A 64 -12.45 -14.11 6.62
CA ASP A 64 -13.54 -14.97 7.10
C ASP A 64 -14.87 -14.20 7.15
N TRP A 65 -14.84 -12.93 7.54
CA TRP A 65 -16.02 -12.05 7.50
C TRP A 65 -16.57 -11.91 6.07
N TRP A 66 -15.71 -11.71 5.06
CA TRP A 66 -16.13 -11.66 3.66
C TRP A 66 -16.70 -12.98 3.19
N GLN A 67 -16.10 -14.11 3.60
CA GLN A 67 -16.57 -15.46 3.31
C GLN A 67 -18.02 -15.62 3.78
N GLY A 68 -18.33 -15.20 5.00
CA GLY A 68 -19.67 -15.33 5.60
C GLY A 68 -20.69 -14.31 5.09
N SER A 69 -20.23 -13.07 4.75
CA SER A 69 -21.12 -11.96 4.40
C SER A 69 -21.49 -11.90 2.93
N CYS A 70 -20.54 -12.17 2.04
CA CYS A 70 -20.72 -12.04 0.59
C CYS A 70 -20.53 -13.35 -0.17
N GLY A 71 -19.69 -14.23 0.32
CA GLY A 71 -19.24 -15.44 -0.37
C GLY A 71 -18.17 -15.16 -1.45
N PRO A 72 -17.30 -16.15 -1.71
CA PRO A 72 -16.15 -15.98 -2.60
C PRO A 72 -16.54 -15.75 -4.07
N GLU A 73 -17.62 -16.37 -4.55
CA GLU A 73 -18.08 -16.19 -5.93
C GLU A 73 -18.52 -14.76 -6.20
N LYS A 74 -19.24 -14.14 -5.24
CA LYS A 74 -19.69 -12.76 -5.39
C LYS A 74 -18.51 -11.79 -5.32
N ILE A 75 -17.57 -12.01 -4.40
CA ILE A 75 -16.34 -11.20 -4.33
C ILE A 75 -15.58 -11.29 -5.65
N PHE A 76 -15.37 -12.49 -6.17
CA PHE A 76 -14.67 -12.67 -7.45
C PHE A 76 -15.40 -11.99 -8.61
N SER A 77 -16.74 -12.10 -8.67
CA SER A 77 -17.53 -11.48 -9.74
C SER A 77 -17.48 -9.94 -9.73
N LEU A 78 -17.27 -9.34 -8.56
CA LEU A 78 -17.21 -7.88 -8.41
C LEU A 78 -15.79 -7.33 -8.64
N THR A 79 -14.76 -8.05 -8.18
CA THR A 79 -13.39 -7.52 -8.09
C THR A 79 -12.41 -8.22 -9.04
N GLY A 80 -12.78 -9.37 -9.60
CA GLY A 80 -11.87 -10.23 -10.35
C GLY A 80 -10.81 -10.93 -9.47
N MET A 81 -10.85 -10.73 -8.13
CA MET A 81 -9.87 -11.28 -7.19
C MET A 81 -10.48 -12.43 -6.38
N PRO A 82 -9.78 -13.57 -6.24
CA PRO A 82 -10.20 -14.61 -5.32
C PRO A 82 -10.12 -14.10 -3.88
N LEU A 83 -11.06 -14.51 -3.04
CA LEU A 83 -11.04 -14.09 -1.63
C LEU A 83 -9.78 -14.59 -0.92
N HIS A 84 -9.00 -13.66 -0.35
CA HIS A 84 -7.80 -13.98 0.41
C HIS A 84 -7.46 -12.86 1.40
N ALA A 85 -6.88 -13.23 2.55
CA ALA A 85 -6.52 -12.29 3.63
C ALA A 85 -5.45 -11.24 3.21
N MET A 86 -4.64 -11.52 2.19
CA MET A 86 -3.54 -10.66 1.80
C MET A 86 -3.93 -9.29 1.22
N TYR A 87 -5.14 -9.14 0.72
CA TYR A 87 -5.56 -7.90 0.03
C TYR A 87 -5.68 -6.69 0.96
N SER A 88 -5.42 -5.51 0.41
CA SER A 88 -5.29 -4.27 1.18
C SER A 88 -6.56 -3.89 1.93
N ILE A 89 -7.76 -4.18 1.38
CA ILE A 89 -9.04 -3.91 2.05
C ILE A 89 -9.13 -4.57 3.42
N ASN A 90 -8.63 -5.81 3.56
CA ASN A 90 -8.64 -6.53 4.83
C ASN A 90 -7.75 -5.84 5.88
N LYS A 91 -6.64 -5.24 5.46
CA LYS A 91 -5.75 -4.47 6.36
C LYS A 91 -6.40 -3.17 6.80
N ILE A 92 -7.14 -2.50 5.91
CA ILE A 92 -7.91 -1.30 6.25
C ILE A 92 -9.02 -1.65 7.25
N MET A 93 -9.73 -2.76 7.04
CA MET A 93 -10.73 -3.27 7.99
C MET A 93 -10.09 -3.61 9.34
N TRP A 94 -8.91 -4.23 9.32
CA TRP A 94 -8.15 -4.53 10.53
C TRP A 94 -7.77 -3.25 11.31
N PHE A 95 -7.29 -2.21 10.64
CA PHE A 95 -7.00 -0.91 11.28
C PHE A 95 -8.26 -0.34 11.93
N LYS A 96 -9.39 -0.37 11.23
CA LYS A 96 -10.67 0.12 11.76
C LYS A 96 -11.11 -0.63 13.02
N ALA A 97 -10.91 -1.94 13.08
CA ALA A 97 -11.32 -2.78 14.20
C ALA A 97 -10.35 -2.73 15.39
N HIS A 98 -9.04 -2.71 15.14
CA HIS A 98 -8.02 -2.91 16.18
C HIS A 98 -7.21 -1.66 16.51
N GLN A 99 -7.23 -0.65 15.65
CA GLN A 99 -6.54 0.64 15.87
C GLN A 99 -7.45 1.81 15.46
N PRO A 100 -8.62 1.98 16.12
CA PRO A 100 -9.62 2.97 15.72
C PRO A 100 -9.10 4.40 15.76
N ASP A 101 -8.23 4.75 16.70
CA ASP A 101 -7.64 6.09 16.80
C ASP A 101 -6.71 6.38 15.62
N LEU A 102 -5.91 5.40 15.19
CA LEU A 102 -5.08 5.53 14.00
C LEU A 102 -5.96 5.61 12.75
N TYR A 103 -7.00 4.77 12.66
CA TYR A 103 -7.93 4.78 11.54
C TYR A 103 -8.64 6.15 11.42
N ALA A 104 -9.03 6.77 12.52
CA ALA A 104 -9.67 8.09 12.56
C ALA A 104 -8.72 9.23 12.11
N GLN A 105 -7.41 9.10 12.35
CA GLN A 105 -6.40 10.06 11.93
C GLN A 105 -5.98 9.86 10.46
N ALA A 106 -6.22 8.67 9.91
CA ALA A 106 -5.82 8.33 8.54
C ALA A 106 -6.67 9.09 7.53
N VAL A 107 -6.01 9.86 6.67
CA VAL A 107 -6.66 10.56 5.54
C VAL A 107 -6.58 9.68 4.27
N LYS A 108 -5.53 8.89 4.15
CA LYS A 108 -5.32 7.96 3.04
C LYS A 108 -4.66 6.67 3.52
N PHE A 109 -4.98 5.58 2.81
CA PHE A 109 -4.24 4.33 2.88
C PHE A 109 -3.47 4.19 1.57
N LEU A 110 -2.15 4.03 1.66
CA LEU A 110 -1.25 4.00 0.52
C LEU A 110 -0.53 2.66 0.45
N CYS A 111 -0.51 2.05 -0.72
CA CYS A 111 0.38 0.94 -1.01
C CYS A 111 1.83 1.42 -1.10
N VAL A 112 2.79 0.51 -1.22
CA VAL A 112 4.21 0.88 -1.23
C VAL A 112 4.52 1.82 -2.40
N GLU A 113 4.06 1.51 -3.60
CA GLU A 113 4.24 2.35 -4.78
C GLU A 113 3.59 3.73 -4.60
N ASP A 114 2.33 3.75 -4.13
CA ASP A 114 1.58 4.98 -3.90
C ASP A 114 2.32 5.90 -2.92
N TYR A 115 2.87 5.32 -1.85
CA TYR A 115 3.65 6.04 -0.85
C TYR A 115 4.95 6.61 -1.45
N ILE A 116 5.66 5.83 -2.26
CA ILE A 116 6.88 6.30 -2.93
C ILE A 116 6.55 7.43 -3.89
N ASN A 117 5.53 7.27 -4.74
CA ASN A 117 5.05 8.29 -5.66
C ASN A 117 4.64 9.57 -4.91
N TYR A 118 3.89 9.41 -3.83
CA TYR A 118 3.50 10.52 -2.97
C TYR A 118 4.71 11.27 -2.38
N ARG A 119 5.71 10.56 -1.88
CA ARG A 119 6.92 11.15 -1.32
C ARG A 119 7.79 11.86 -2.36
N LEU A 120 7.77 11.40 -3.61
CA LEU A 120 8.54 12.01 -4.71
C LEU A 120 7.83 13.20 -5.34
N THR A 121 6.51 13.19 -5.41
CA THR A 121 5.73 14.14 -6.22
C THR A 121 4.76 15.01 -5.44
N GLY A 122 4.44 14.65 -4.20
CA GLY A 122 3.36 15.26 -3.40
C GLY A 122 1.95 14.78 -3.80
N ASN A 123 1.82 13.95 -4.84
CA ASN A 123 0.53 13.46 -5.34
C ASN A 123 0.32 11.98 -4.96
N ALA A 124 -0.79 11.70 -4.28
CA ALA A 124 -1.18 10.34 -3.98
C ALA A 124 -1.91 9.75 -5.21
N VAL A 125 -1.19 8.98 -5.99
CA VAL A 125 -1.67 8.32 -7.21
C VAL A 125 -1.35 6.84 -7.14
N SER A 126 -2.19 6.03 -7.77
CA SER A 126 -2.02 4.58 -7.90
C SER A 126 -2.20 4.18 -9.36
N ASP A 127 -1.66 3.03 -9.75
CA ASP A 127 -1.95 2.42 -11.04
C ASP A 127 -3.10 1.41 -10.96
N TRP A 128 -3.63 1.02 -12.13
CA TRP A 128 -4.76 0.10 -12.23
C TRP A 128 -4.46 -1.30 -11.71
N SER A 129 -3.22 -1.79 -11.89
CA SER A 129 -2.84 -3.13 -11.44
C SER A 129 -2.78 -3.19 -9.92
N LEU A 130 -2.23 -2.16 -9.29
CA LEU A 130 -2.17 -2.04 -7.84
C LEU A 130 -3.56 -1.80 -7.23
N ALA A 131 -4.37 -0.94 -7.86
CA ALA A 131 -5.75 -0.69 -7.42
C ALA A 131 -6.57 -1.99 -7.42
N ALA A 132 -6.51 -2.79 -8.48
CA ALA A 132 -7.18 -4.09 -8.55
C ALA A 132 -6.74 -5.03 -7.43
N ARG A 133 -5.45 -5.00 -7.04
CA ARG A 133 -4.90 -5.80 -5.94
C ARG A 133 -5.35 -5.35 -4.55
N THR A 134 -6.04 -4.24 -4.42
CA THR A 134 -6.66 -3.86 -3.13
C THR A 134 -7.88 -4.68 -2.78
N MET A 135 -8.54 -5.32 -3.72
CA MET A 135 -9.87 -5.93 -3.64
C MET A 135 -10.97 -4.89 -3.30
N ALA A 136 -10.71 -3.60 -3.52
CA ALA A 136 -11.64 -2.49 -3.27
C ALA A 136 -11.94 -1.67 -4.52
N PHE A 137 -11.54 -2.17 -5.68
CA PHE A 137 -11.64 -1.49 -6.97
C PHE A 137 -12.30 -2.42 -8.01
#